data_91404dc2eafede453ec6903791377b4f
#
_entry.id   91404dc2eafede453ec6903791377b4f
#
_cell.length_a   1.000
_cell.length_b   1.000
_cell.length_c   1.000
_cell.angle_alpha   90.00
_cell.angle_beta   90.00
_cell.angle_gamma   90.00
#
_symmetry.space_group_name_H-M   'P 1'
#
loop_
_entity.id
_entity.type
_entity.pdbx_description
1 polymer ?
#
loop_
_entity_poly.entity_id
_entity_poly.type
_entity_poly.pdbx_seq_one_letter_code
_entity_poly.pdbx_strand_id
1 'polypeptide(L)'
;MVAPAPAPALPTDCDLLVVGGGINGAGIARDAAGRGLRVVLVEQHDLASHTSSASTKLIHGGLRYLEFMQFGLVRKALAERETLLGIAPHIMWPLRFVMPHDSSLRPAWMIRA
;
A
#
# COMPACT_ATOMS: atom_id res chain seq x y z
N MET A 1 -21.94 15.28 -28.17
CA MET A 1 -20.57 15.12 -27.63
C MET A 1 -20.32 16.32 -26.73
N VAL A 2 -20.27 16.13 -25.41
CA VAL A 2 -19.93 17.20 -24.45
C VAL A 2 -18.43 17.37 -24.50
N ALA A 3 -17.94 18.59 -24.73
CA ALA A 3 -16.52 18.87 -24.69
C ALA A 3 -15.97 18.54 -23.29
N PRO A 4 -14.77 17.94 -23.18
CA PRO A 4 -14.18 17.70 -21.87
C PRO A 4 -14.00 19.03 -21.12
N ALA A 5 -14.34 19.02 -19.83
CA ALA A 5 -14.12 20.19 -18.98
C ALA A 5 -12.64 20.59 -19.04
N PRO A 6 -12.33 21.89 -19.05
CA PRO A 6 -10.95 22.34 -19.04
C PRO A 6 -10.23 21.78 -17.81
N ALA A 7 -9.01 21.27 -18.01
CA ALA A 7 -8.19 20.79 -16.90
C ALA A 7 -8.04 21.90 -15.83
N PRO A 8 -8.18 21.57 -14.55
CA PRO A 8 -8.01 22.56 -13.50
C PRO A 8 -6.61 23.18 -13.60
N ALA A 9 -6.52 24.49 -13.47
CA ALA A 9 -5.23 25.18 -13.45
C ALA A 9 -4.39 24.61 -12.29
N LEU A 10 -3.17 24.19 -12.58
CA LEU A 10 -2.25 23.73 -11.55
C LEU A 10 -1.90 24.90 -10.62
N PRO A 11 -1.83 24.68 -9.30
CA PRO A 11 -1.39 25.71 -8.39
C PRO A 11 0.04 26.15 -8.73
N THR A 12 0.32 27.44 -8.57
CA THR A 12 1.64 28.02 -8.87
C THR A 12 2.69 27.66 -7.82
N ASP A 13 2.24 27.25 -6.62
CA ASP A 13 3.10 26.86 -5.50
C ASP A 13 2.48 25.73 -4.69
N CYS A 14 3.32 24.89 -4.13
CA CYS A 14 2.94 23.80 -3.24
C CYS A 14 4.06 23.56 -2.22
N ASP A 15 3.72 22.93 -1.09
CA ASP A 15 4.69 22.55 -0.07
C ASP A 15 5.35 21.20 -0.42
N LEU A 16 4.61 20.33 -1.16
CA LEU A 16 5.08 19.04 -1.61
C LEU A 16 4.54 18.69 -2.99
N LEU A 17 5.43 18.38 -3.90
CA LEU A 17 5.11 17.78 -5.20
C LEU A 17 5.39 16.27 -5.15
N VAL A 18 4.35 15.47 -5.40
CA VAL A 18 4.45 14.00 -5.51
C VAL A 18 4.35 13.61 -6.97
N VAL A 19 5.36 12.96 -7.50
CA VAL A 19 5.40 12.46 -8.88
C VAL A 19 5.10 10.96 -8.89
N GLY A 20 4.00 10.58 -9.51
CA GLY A 20 3.49 9.22 -9.60
C GLY A 20 2.32 8.93 -8.67
N GLY A 21 1.19 8.49 -9.24
CA GLY A 21 -0.08 8.20 -8.56
C GLY A 21 -0.30 6.73 -8.22
N GLY A 22 0.77 5.94 -8.03
CA GLY A 22 0.69 4.58 -7.50
C GLY A 22 0.40 4.56 -5.99
N ILE A 23 0.37 3.38 -5.39
CA ILE A 23 0.05 3.20 -3.95
C ILE A 23 0.97 4.05 -3.04
N ASN A 24 2.25 4.14 -3.36
CA ASN A 24 3.20 4.92 -2.57
C ASN A 24 2.93 6.43 -2.70
N GLY A 25 2.76 6.94 -3.91
CA GLY A 25 2.47 8.36 -4.14
C GLY A 25 1.14 8.78 -3.52
N ALA A 26 0.11 7.97 -3.66
CA ALA A 26 -1.19 8.21 -3.03
C ALA A 26 -1.09 8.22 -1.49
N GLY A 27 -0.31 7.29 -0.91
CA GLY A 27 -0.07 7.25 0.53
C GLY A 27 0.66 8.47 1.04
N ILE A 28 1.74 8.88 0.37
CA ILE A 28 2.52 10.08 0.71
C ILE A 28 1.66 11.34 0.60
N ALA A 29 0.94 11.50 -0.51
CA ALA A 29 0.08 12.66 -0.73
C ALA A 29 -1.02 12.76 0.34
N ARG A 30 -1.65 11.63 0.70
CA ARG A 30 -2.68 11.58 1.74
C ARG A 30 -2.12 11.97 3.10
N ASP A 31 -0.99 11.40 3.50
CA ASP A 31 -0.38 11.69 4.81
C ASP A 31 0.05 13.15 4.90
N ALA A 32 0.72 13.67 3.88
CA ALA A 32 1.16 15.05 3.83
C ALA A 32 -0.03 16.04 3.87
N ALA A 33 -1.08 15.78 3.10
CA ALA A 33 -2.30 16.60 3.13
C ALA A 33 -2.99 16.53 4.51
N GLY A 34 -3.02 15.37 5.15
CA GLY A 34 -3.53 15.20 6.50
C GLY A 34 -2.76 15.97 7.57
N ARG A 35 -1.51 16.31 7.29
CA ARG A 35 -0.65 17.19 8.13
C ARG A 35 -0.79 18.67 7.81
N GLY A 36 -1.68 19.04 6.88
CA GLY A 36 -1.95 20.43 6.51
C GLY A 36 -1.03 21.00 5.43
N LEU A 37 -0.21 20.16 4.77
CA LEU A 37 0.63 20.59 3.66
C LEU A 37 -0.20 20.75 2.37
N ARG A 38 0.15 21.73 1.55
CA ARG A 38 -0.40 21.90 0.19
C ARG A 38 0.31 20.93 -0.74
N VAL A 39 -0.38 19.87 -1.12
CA VAL A 39 0.19 18.77 -1.91
C VAL A 39 -0.33 18.80 -3.33
N VAL A 40 0.58 18.69 -4.30
CA VAL A 40 0.27 18.44 -5.70
C VAL A 40 0.76 17.03 -6.04
N LEU A 41 -0.14 16.19 -6.55
CA LEU A 41 0.21 14.89 -7.09
C LEU A 41 0.04 14.93 -8.60
N VAL A 42 1.08 14.53 -9.32
CA VAL A 42 1.06 14.42 -10.78
C VAL A 42 1.25 12.98 -11.21
N GLU A 43 0.44 12.51 -12.16
CA GLU A 43 0.50 11.20 -12.75
C GLU A 43 0.40 11.32 -14.26
N GLN A 44 1.24 10.58 -15.00
CA GLN A 44 1.27 10.66 -16.45
C GLN A 44 0.14 9.92 -17.16
N HIS A 45 -0.49 8.95 -16.44
CA HIS A 45 -1.60 8.15 -16.95
C HIS A 45 -2.75 8.19 -15.95
N ASP A 46 -3.38 7.06 -15.64
CA ASP A 46 -4.41 6.96 -14.60
C ASP A 46 -3.79 6.51 -13.26
N LEU A 47 -4.45 6.85 -12.17
CA LEU A 47 -4.02 6.45 -10.83
C LEU A 47 -3.89 4.92 -10.72
N ALA A 48 -2.80 4.48 -10.13
CA ALA A 48 -2.48 3.06 -9.92
C ALA A 48 -2.38 2.20 -11.20
N SER A 49 -2.34 2.79 -12.39
CA SER A 49 -2.40 2.07 -13.68
C SER A 49 -1.17 1.19 -14.01
N HIS A 50 -0.08 1.34 -13.28
CA HIS A 50 1.17 0.60 -13.50
C HIS A 50 1.40 -0.50 -12.45
N THR A 51 2.53 -0.47 -11.76
CA THR A 51 2.94 -1.52 -10.79
C THR A 51 1.88 -1.81 -9.73
N SER A 52 1.17 -0.81 -9.26
CA SER A 52 0.12 -0.99 -8.24
C SER A 52 -1.03 -1.87 -8.71
N SER A 53 -1.45 -1.75 -9.99
CA SER A 53 -2.48 -2.63 -10.55
C SER A 53 -1.94 -3.99 -10.99
N ALA A 54 -0.64 -4.08 -11.32
CA ALA A 54 0.02 -5.32 -11.72
C ALA A 54 0.52 -6.16 -10.53
N SER A 55 0.42 -5.67 -9.30
CA SER A 55 0.79 -6.39 -8.08
C SER A 55 -0.28 -7.43 -7.70
N THR A 56 0.06 -8.36 -6.80
CA THR A 56 -0.91 -9.31 -6.23
C THR A 56 -1.96 -8.63 -5.35
N LYS A 57 -1.77 -7.36 -4.99
CA LYS A 57 -2.61 -6.58 -4.06
C LYS A 57 -2.74 -7.21 -2.67
N LEU A 58 -1.85 -8.16 -2.36
CA LEU A 58 -1.81 -8.82 -1.08
C LEU A 58 -1.02 -7.99 -0.07
N ILE A 59 -1.66 -7.60 1.02
CA ILE A 59 -1.02 -6.88 2.12
C ILE A 59 -0.72 -7.88 3.23
N HIS A 60 0.56 -8.10 3.50
CA HIS A 60 1.02 -9.14 4.41
C HIS A 60 2.24 -8.70 5.22
N GLY A 61 2.49 -9.38 6.34
CA GLY A 61 3.65 -9.12 7.20
C GLY A 61 4.98 -9.69 6.68
N GLY A 62 4.93 -10.47 5.58
CA GLY A 62 6.11 -11.09 4.99
C GLY A 62 6.64 -12.28 5.80
N LEU A 63 5.98 -13.43 5.74
CA LEU A 63 6.40 -14.67 6.44
C LEU A 63 7.89 -15.01 6.20
N ARG A 64 8.42 -14.73 5.01
CA ARG A 64 9.81 -14.96 4.68
C ARG A 64 10.78 -14.19 5.57
N TYR A 65 10.40 -13.00 6.05
CA TYR A 65 11.26 -12.20 6.93
C TYR A 65 11.42 -12.81 8.33
N LEU A 66 10.49 -13.67 8.76
CA LEU A 66 10.63 -14.44 9.99
C LEU A 66 11.78 -15.46 9.90
N GLU A 67 12.05 -16.00 8.72
CA GLU A 67 13.19 -16.89 8.49
C GLU A 67 14.53 -16.19 8.72
N PHE A 68 14.58 -14.89 8.48
CA PHE A 68 15.76 -14.05 8.67
C PHE A 68 15.76 -13.31 10.02
N MET A 69 14.91 -13.72 10.98
CA MET A 69 14.81 -13.12 12.32
C MET A 69 14.49 -11.63 12.33
N GLN A 70 13.86 -11.10 11.27
CA GLN A 70 13.53 -9.67 11.13
C GLN A 70 12.18 -9.33 11.80
N PHE A 71 12.02 -9.70 13.06
CA PHE A 71 10.78 -9.52 13.82
C PHE A 71 10.31 -8.06 13.89
N GLY A 72 11.25 -7.11 13.98
CA GLY A 72 10.91 -5.69 14.01
C GLY A 72 10.24 -5.21 12.73
N LEU A 73 10.69 -5.68 11.56
CA LEU A 73 10.09 -5.36 10.28
C LEU A 73 8.70 -5.98 10.15
N VAL A 74 8.56 -7.25 10.52
CA VAL A 74 7.26 -7.95 10.49
C VAL A 74 6.25 -7.26 11.38
N ARG A 75 6.63 -6.88 12.62
CA ARG A 75 5.75 -6.17 13.55
C ARG A 75 5.26 -4.83 12.96
N LYS A 76 6.16 -4.04 12.36
CA LYS A 76 5.80 -2.78 11.70
C LYS A 76 4.82 -3.02 10.54
N ALA A 77 5.12 -3.99 9.67
CA ALA A 77 4.26 -4.31 8.54
C ALA A 77 2.86 -4.77 8.97
N LEU A 78 2.75 -5.55 10.06
CA LEU A 78 1.47 -5.98 10.61
C LEU A 78 0.68 -4.81 11.23
N ALA A 79 1.36 -3.89 11.92
CA ALA A 79 0.72 -2.69 12.46
C ALA A 79 0.15 -1.80 11.33
N GLU A 80 0.94 -1.59 10.26
CA GLU A 80 0.47 -0.85 9.09
C GLU A 80 -0.69 -1.55 8.37
N ARG A 81 -0.70 -2.88 8.32
CA ARG A 81 -1.84 -3.63 7.79
C ARG A 81 -3.13 -3.34 8.55
N GLU A 82 -3.10 -3.29 9.87
CA GLU A 82 -4.27 -2.95 10.68
C GLU A 82 -4.74 -1.51 10.43
N THR A 83 -3.79 -0.58 10.28
CA THR A 83 -4.08 0.81 9.90
C THR A 83 -4.79 0.86 8.55
N LEU A 84 -4.29 0.14 7.55
CA LEU A 84 -4.87 0.08 6.22
C LEU A 84 -6.27 -0.56 6.22
N LEU A 85 -6.50 -1.60 7.01
CA LEU A 85 -7.83 -2.21 7.20
C LEU A 85 -8.82 -1.18 7.77
N GLY A 86 -8.36 -0.31 8.67
CA GLY A 86 -9.19 0.76 9.25
C GLY A 86 -9.54 1.87 8.25
N ILE A 87 -8.64 2.25 7.37
CA ILE A 87 -8.84 3.37 6.42
C ILE A 87 -9.47 2.96 5.10
N ALA A 88 -9.38 1.68 4.72
CA ALA A 88 -9.91 1.17 3.45
C ALA A 88 -10.72 -0.14 3.60
N PRO A 89 -11.68 -0.21 4.56
CA PRO A 89 -12.41 -1.45 4.83
C PRO A 89 -13.32 -1.89 3.66
N HIS A 90 -13.63 -0.97 2.76
CA HIS A 90 -14.47 -1.23 1.59
C HIS A 90 -13.77 -2.00 0.46
N ILE A 91 -12.42 -2.06 0.49
CA ILE A 91 -11.62 -2.75 -0.52
C ILE A 91 -10.64 -3.77 0.08
N MET A 92 -10.59 -3.89 1.40
CA MET A 92 -9.68 -4.77 2.11
C MET A 92 -10.43 -5.70 3.05
N TRP A 93 -10.15 -6.99 2.96
CA TRP A 93 -10.69 -8.02 3.85
C TRP A 93 -9.64 -9.10 4.12
N PRO A 94 -9.72 -9.78 5.27
CA PRO A 94 -8.83 -10.90 5.57
C PRO A 94 -9.00 -12.04 4.56
N LEU A 95 -7.88 -12.47 3.97
CA LEU A 95 -7.84 -13.60 3.06
C LEU A 95 -7.34 -14.84 3.82
N ARG A 96 -8.09 -15.96 3.68
CA ARG A 96 -7.66 -17.24 4.25
C ARG A 96 -6.60 -17.89 3.35
N PHE A 97 -5.44 -18.18 3.93
CA PHE A 97 -4.37 -18.92 3.28
C PHE A 97 -4.35 -20.37 3.73
N VAL A 98 -4.12 -21.27 2.80
CA VAL A 98 -3.79 -22.67 3.07
C VAL A 98 -2.32 -22.85 2.67
N MET A 99 -1.48 -23.16 3.65
CA MET A 99 -0.08 -23.46 3.43
C MET A 99 0.11 -24.98 3.49
N PRO A 100 0.40 -25.64 2.36
CA PRO A 100 0.77 -27.05 2.38
C PRO A 100 2.00 -27.24 3.27
N HIS A 101 1.96 -28.23 4.13
CA HIS A 101 3.06 -28.55 5.04
C HIS A 101 3.51 -29.98 4.82
N ASP A 102 4.79 -30.19 4.58
CA ASP A 102 5.42 -31.49 4.49
C ASP A 102 6.57 -31.65 5.49
N SER A 103 7.14 -32.83 5.59
CA SER A 103 8.20 -33.18 6.53
C SER A 103 9.54 -32.47 6.27
N SER A 104 9.73 -31.85 5.10
CA SER A 104 10.94 -31.08 4.76
C SER A 104 10.90 -29.65 5.31
N LEU A 105 9.71 -29.17 5.69
CA LEU A 105 9.51 -27.85 6.23
C LEU A 105 9.73 -27.81 7.75
N ARG A 106 9.90 -26.61 8.30
CA ARG A 106 9.98 -26.40 9.75
C ARG A 106 8.71 -26.92 10.43
N PRO A 107 8.81 -27.44 11.66
CA PRO A 107 7.65 -27.96 12.39
C PRO A 107 6.48 -26.97 12.42
N ALA A 108 5.24 -27.45 12.22
CA ALA A 108 4.05 -26.62 12.12
C ALA A 108 3.82 -25.71 13.35
N TRP A 109 4.27 -26.14 14.54
CA TRP A 109 4.16 -25.33 15.76
C TRP A 109 5.05 -24.08 15.71
N MET A 110 6.19 -24.13 15.02
CA MET A 110 7.09 -22.98 14.85
C MET A 110 6.55 -21.97 13.84
N ILE A 111 5.68 -22.40 12.93
CA ILE A 111 5.05 -21.51 11.93
C ILE A 111 3.79 -20.83 12.50
N ARG A 112 3.18 -21.43 13.54
CA ARG A 112 1.96 -20.93 14.19
C ARG A 112 2.21 -19.92 15.32
N ALA A 113 3.45 -19.77 15.75
CA ALA A 113 3.85 -18.80 16.78
C ALA A 113 3.96 -17.40 16.21
#